data_be9efd23a1cc6834d6b731c312436132
#
_entry.id   be9efd23a1cc6834d6b731c312436132
#
_cell.length_a   1.000
_cell.length_b   1.000
_cell.length_c   1.000
_cell.angle_alpha   90.00
_cell.angle_beta   90.00
_cell.angle_gamma   90.00
#
_symmetry.space_group_name_H-M   'P 1'
#
loop_
_entity.id
_entity.type
_entity.pdbx_description
1 polymer ?
#
loop_
_entity_poly.entity_id
_entity_poly.type
_entity_poly.pdbx_seq_one_letter_code
_entity_poly.pdbx_strand_id
1 'polypeptide(L)'
;MGLFGSKENPEDMKHNAMSMMERNQPKAAVSLFNKILKQNATDTEVLFNKGLALNQMRKYSDSITCFDKLLEINPNNAQALNNKGIAMAENGNIQAASECYDEAIVADPKYAASYFNKGVLLDKLQEHELALTVLEKAISVDSRKPNAMVYRGIVLGKMKRHEEALNCFQNVCKKYPNNQDAFFQKGVQLAELGRHEKALEVFDEILKKYKNNVSVIYAKSRSKAALKNYPEALELLKQAVSRNPKVIRNWAKDEPIFTVLHNDDKFRALVKL
;
A
#
# COMPACT_ATOMS: atom_id res chain seq x y z
N MET A 1 -8.83 -31.03 -47.68
CA MET A 1 -9.30 -29.67 -47.29
C MET A 1 -8.70 -29.39 -45.89
N GLY A 2 -7.61 -28.64 -45.86
CA GLY A 2 -6.94 -28.28 -44.59
C GLY A 2 -7.74 -27.18 -43.90
N LEU A 3 -8.17 -27.43 -42.68
CA LEU A 3 -8.69 -26.42 -41.75
C LEU A 3 -7.53 -25.46 -41.42
N PHE A 4 -7.43 -24.37 -42.16
CA PHE A 4 -6.64 -23.22 -41.73
C PHE A 4 -7.35 -22.65 -40.50
N GLY A 5 -6.85 -23.03 -39.32
CA GLY A 5 -7.21 -22.34 -38.09
C GLY A 5 -6.92 -20.86 -38.30
N SER A 6 -7.94 -20.01 -38.24
CA SER A 6 -7.78 -18.55 -38.27
C SER A 6 -6.77 -18.16 -37.19
N LYS A 7 -5.63 -17.61 -37.63
CA LYS A 7 -4.69 -17.01 -36.64
C LYS A 7 -5.50 -16.00 -35.84
N GLU A 8 -5.62 -16.23 -34.52
CA GLU A 8 -6.24 -15.27 -33.62
C GLU A 8 -5.59 -13.90 -33.88
N ASN A 9 -6.39 -12.88 -34.14
CA ASN A 9 -5.90 -11.53 -34.41
C ASN A 9 -5.13 -11.03 -33.19
N PRO A 10 -3.90 -10.53 -33.31
CA PRO A 10 -3.13 -9.98 -32.20
C PRO A 10 -3.88 -8.92 -31.39
N GLU A 11 -4.66 -8.06 -32.02
CA GLU A 11 -5.44 -7.03 -31.33
C GLU A 11 -6.58 -7.63 -30.49
N ASP A 12 -7.27 -8.67 -30.97
CA ASP A 12 -8.28 -9.40 -30.21
C ASP A 12 -7.63 -10.11 -29.02
N MET A 13 -6.44 -10.68 -29.21
CA MET A 13 -5.69 -11.28 -28.11
C MET A 13 -5.25 -10.25 -27.06
N LYS A 14 -4.83 -9.04 -27.47
CA LYS A 14 -4.51 -7.95 -26.54
C LYS A 14 -5.74 -7.56 -25.71
N HIS A 15 -6.85 -7.30 -26.38
CA HIS A 15 -8.10 -6.94 -25.71
C HIS A 15 -8.53 -8.01 -24.71
N ASN A 16 -8.48 -9.28 -25.09
CA ASN A 16 -8.80 -10.41 -24.22
C ASN A 16 -7.83 -10.49 -23.03
N ALA A 17 -6.52 -10.28 -23.24
CA ALA A 17 -5.53 -10.29 -22.17
C ALA A 17 -5.77 -9.14 -21.17
N MET A 18 -6.10 -7.93 -21.65
CA MET A 18 -6.45 -6.79 -20.79
C MET A 18 -7.72 -7.07 -19.98
N SER A 19 -8.76 -7.63 -20.58
CA SER A 19 -9.97 -8.05 -19.87
C SER A 19 -9.67 -9.10 -18.79
N MET A 20 -8.73 -10.03 -19.02
CA MET A 20 -8.26 -10.97 -18.00
C MET A 20 -7.55 -10.26 -16.85
N MET A 21 -6.76 -9.23 -17.13
CA MET A 21 -6.13 -8.41 -16.09
C MET A 21 -7.17 -7.72 -15.20
N GLU A 22 -8.20 -7.12 -15.80
CA GLU A 22 -9.31 -6.48 -15.08
C GLU A 22 -10.07 -7.48 -14.18
N ARG A 23 -10.21 -8.73 -14.64
CA ARG A 23 -10.83 -9.84 -13.87
C ARG A 23 -9.90 -10.48 -12.85
N ASN A 24 -8.73 -9.89 -12.59
CA ASN A 24 -7.71 -10.44 -11.69
C ASN A 24 -7.23 -11.85 -12.07
N GLN A 25 -7.04 -12.10 -13.38
CA GLN A 25 -6.56 -13.36 -13.94
C GLN A 25 -5.20 -13.20 -14.64
N PRO A 26 -4.14 -12.75 -13.94
CA PRO A 26 -2.86 -12.40 -14.56
C PRO A 26 -2.18 -13.59 -15.23
N LYS A 27 -2.35 -14.81 -14.71
CA LYS A 27 -1.77 -16.02 -15.32
C LYS A 27 -2.31 -16.29 -16.72
N ALA A 28 -3.63 -16.10 -16.93
CA ALA A 28 -4.26 -16.27 -18.24
C ALA A 28 -3.81 -15.17 -19.21
N ALA A 29 -3.76 -13.91 -18.73
CA ALA A 29 -3.26 -12.78 -19.51
C ALA A 29 -1.81 -13.00 -19.99
N VAL A 30 -0.90 -13.46 -19.10
CA VAL A 30 0.49 -13.78 -19.47
C VAL A 30 0.56 -14.84 -20.58
N SER A 31 -0.33 -15.83 -20.58
CA SER A 31 -0.38 -16.83 -21.65
C SER A 31 -0.69 -16.22 -23.01
N LEU A 32 -1.64 -15.27 -23.07
CA LEU A 32 -1.96 -14.53 -24.31
C LEU A 32 -0.83 -13.58 -24.72
N PHE A 33 -0.28 -12.81 -23.79
CA PHE A 33 0.88 -11.95 -24.06
C PHE A 33 2.06 -12.74 -24.63
N ASN A 34 2.31 -13.97 -24.15
CA ASN A 34 3.34 -14.83 -24.72
C ASN A 34 3.06 -15.25 -26.16
N LYS A 35 1.78 -15.50 -26.52
CA LYS A 35 1.41 -15.81 -27.90
C LYS A 35 1.64 -14.60 -28.84
N ILE A 36 1.29 -13.40 -28.37
CA ILE A 36 1.48 -12.16 -29.13
C ILE A 36 2.98 -11.90 -29.32
N LEU A 37 3.79 -12.00 -28.24
CA LEU A 37 5.24 -11.76 -28.32
C LEU A 37 5.99 -12.79 -29.14
N LYS A 38 5.42 -13.98 -29.42
CA LYS A 38 5.97 -14.91 -30.42
C LYS A 38 5.79 -14.42 -31.85
N GLN A 39 4.79 -13.57 -32.12
CA GLN A 39 4.52 -12.99 -33.45
C GLN A 39 5.25 -11.65 -33.59
N ASN A 40 5.28 -10.83 -32.55
CA ASN A 40 5.97 -9.55 -32.49
C ASN A 40 6.69 -9.40 -31.14
N ALA A 41 7.96 -9.76 -31.09
CA ALA A 41 8.78 -9.75 -29.88
C ALA A 41 9.05 -8.35 -29.32
N THR A 42 8.85 -7.31 -30.13
CA THR A 42 9.13 -5.90 -29.80
C THR A 42 7.87 -5.08 -29.54
N ASP A 43 6.71 -5.72 -29.36
CA ASP A 43 5.48 -5.02 -28.97
C ASP A 43 5.60 -4.47 -27.54
N THR A 44 5.94 -3.18 -27.44
CA THR A 44 6.21 -2.50 -26.16
C THR A 44 5.00 -2.43 -25.25
N GLU A 45 3.78 -2.34 -25.81
CA GLU A 45 2.55 -2.36 -25.03
C GLU A 45 2.34 -3.72 -24.36
N VAL A 46 2.55 -4.80 -25.13
CA VAL A 46 2.41 -6.16 -24.62
C VAL A 46 3.52 -6.48 -23.61
N LEU A 47 4.77 -6.04 -23.84
CA LEU A 47 5.87 -6.19 -22.89
C LEU A 47 5.54 -5.49 -21.56
N PHE A 48 5.01 -4.25 -21.61
CA PHE A 48 4.61 -3.50 -20.44
C PHE A 48 3.54 -4.22 -19.63
N ASN A 49 2.43 -4.58 -20.29
CA ASN A 49 1.29 -5.23 -19.62
C ASN A 49 1.64 -6.63 -19.10
N LYS A 50 2.50 -7.37 -19.80
CA LYS A 50 3.05 -8.65 -19.30
C LYS A 50 3.91 -8.43 -18.07
N GLY A 51 4.75 -7.39 -18.04
CA GLY A 51 5.53 -7.00 -16.87
C GLY A 51 4.64 -6.71 -15.66
N LEU A 52 3.56 -5.95 -15.85
CA LEU A 52 2.57 -5.68 -14.79
C LEU A 52 1.89 -6.96 -14.27
N ALA A 53 1.48 -7.85 -15.18
CA ALA A 53 0.86 -9.13 -14.83
C ALA A 53 1.82 -10.01 -14.00
N LEU A 54 3.11 -10.03 -14.38
CA LEU A 54 4.14 -10.78 -13.66
C LEU A 54 4.43 -10.18 -12.28
N ASN A 55 4.45 -8.84 -12.14
CA ASN A 55 4.53 -8.17 -10.83
C ASN A 55 3.37 -8.58 -9.92
N GLN A 56 2.14 -8.59 -10.44
CA GLN A 56 0.96 -9.03 -9.71
C GLN A 56 1.06 -10.50 -9.26
N MET A 57 1.72 -11.34 -10.06
CA MET A 57 2.00 -12.74 -9.73
C MET A 57 3.24 -12.92 -8.83
N ARG A 58 3.89 -11.86 -8.40
CA ARG A 58 5.16 -11.85 -7.66
C ARG A 58 6.32 -12.55 -8.39
N LYS A 59 6.24 -12.61 -9.73
CA LYS A 59 7.31 -13.12 -10.59
C LYS A 59 8.23 -11.98 -11.00
N TYR A 60 8.93 -11.42 -10.02
CA TYR A 60 9.66 -10.17 -10.17
C TYR A 60 10.80 -10.27 -11.20
N SER A 61 11.58 -11.35 -11.20
CA SER A 61 12.67 -11.54 -12.18
C SER A 61 12.16 -11.58 -13.62
N ASP A 62 11.04 -12.30 -13.86
CA ASP A 62 10.42 -12.35 -15.19
C ASP A 62 9.86 -10.98 -15.60
N SER A 63 9.30 -10.24 -14.63
CA SER A 63 8.78 -8.89 -14.85
C SER A 63 9.91 -7.92 -15.24
N ILE A 64 11.03 -7.94 -14.52
CA ILE A 64 12.22 -7.13 -14.82
C ILE A 64 12.65 -7.38 -16.25
N THR A 65 12.77 -8.66 -16.68
CA THR A 65 13.13 -9.02 -18.06
C THR A 65 12.19 -8.43 -19.10
N CYS A 66 10.87 -8.32 -18.80
CA CYS A 66 9.93 -7.68 -19.72
C CYS A 66 10.16 -6.18 -19.82
N PHE A 67 10.40 -5.50 -18.68
CA PHE A 67 10.68 -4.06 -18.69
C PHE A 67 12.05 -3.77 -19.31
N ASP A 68 13.08 -4.62 -19.11
CA ASP A 68 14.38 -4.46 -19.77
C ASP A 68 14.24 -4.46 -21.29
N LYS A 69 13.53 -5.44 -21.86
CA LYS A 69 13.26 -5.49 -23.30
C LYS A 69 12.49 -4.27 -23.82
N LEU A 70 11.53 -3.78 -23.03
CA LEU A 70 10.82 -2.56 -23.39
C LEU A 70 11.77 -1.35 -23.37
N LEU A 71 12.62 -1.24 -22.36
CA LEU A 71 13.55 -0.12 -22.18
C LEU A 71 14.71 -0.15 -23.19
N GLU A 72 15.07 -1.31 -23.75
CA GLU A 72 15.96 -1.41 -24.91
C GLU A 72 15.38 -0.69 -26.14
N ILE A 73 14.04 -0.70 -26.28
CA ILE A 73 13.34 -0.07 -27.41
C ILE A 73 13.00 1.40 -27.10
N ASN A 74 12.57 1.67 -25.88
CA ASN A 74 12.18 3.00 -25.39
C ASN A 74 12.84 3.30 -24.04
N PRO A 75 14.10 3.76 -24.02
CA PRO A 75 14.86 3.98 -22.79
C PRO A 75 14.25 4.99 -21.82
N ASN A 76 13.51 5.97 -22.33
CA ASN A 76 12.92 7.05 -21.53
C ASN A 76 11.46 6.77 -21.15
N ASN A 77 11.02 5.52 -21.11
CA ASN A 77 9.68 5.19 -20.66
C ASN A 77 9.61 5.23 -19.12
N ALA A 78 9.20 6.37 -18.57
CA ALA A 78 9.12 6.59 -17.11
C ALA A 78 8.23 5.56 -16.40
N GLN A 79 7.14 5.12 -17.04
CA GLN A 79 6.24 4.11 -16.47
C GLN A 79 6.92 2.74 -16.37
N ALA A 80 7.67 2.35 -17.40
CA ALA A 80 8.41 1.09 -17.40
C ALA A 80 9.54 1.12 -16.38
N LEU A 81 10.32 2.20 -16.32
CA LEU A 81 11.37 2.42 -15.32
C LEU A 81 10.80 2.34 -13.89
N ASN A 82 9.70 3.04 -13.62
CA ASN A 82 9.04 2.99 -12.32
C ASN A 82 8.57 1.58 -11.95
N ASN A 83 7.95 0.84 -12.87
CA ASN A 83 7.45 -0.51 -12.60
C ASN A 83 8.59 -1.55 -12.51
N LYS A 84 9.69 -1.35 -13.23
CA LYS A 84 10.95 -2.11 -13.03
C LYS A 84 11.49 -1.85 -11.63
N GLY A 85 11.51 -0.58 -11.17
CA GLY A 85 11.90 -0.22 -9.81
C GLY A 85 11.06 -0.93 -8.74
N ILE A 86 9.75 -1.01 -8.93
CA ILE A 86 8.85 -1.78 -8.03
C ILE A 86 9.27 -3.26 -8.01
N ALA A 87 9.48 -3.87 -9.20
CA ALA A 87 9.91 -5.27 -9.28
C ALA A 87 11.28 -5.50 -8.62
N MET A 88 12.23 -4.58 -8.81
CA MET A 88 13.55 -4.63 -8.18
C MET A 88 13.46 -4.56 -6.65
N ALA A 89 12.66 -3.62 -6.12
CA ALA A 89 12.47 -3.47 -4.67
C ALA A 89 11.85 -4.72 -4.03
N GLU A 90 10.82 -5.29 -4.66
CA GLU A 90 10.16 -6.50 -4.17
C GLU A 90 11.00 -7.77 -4.36
N ASN A 91 11.95 -7.75 -5.31
CA ASN A 91 12.96 -8.81 -5.51
C ASN A 91 14.17 -8.67 -4.56
N GLY A 92 14.21 -7.64 -3.72
CA GLY A 92 15.29 -7.38 -2.76
C GLY A 92 16.43 -6.51 -3.28
N ASN A 93 16.41 -6.09 -4.54
CA ASN A 93 17.45 -5.27 -5.16
C ASN A 93 17.17 -3.76 -4.91
N ILE A 94 17.33 -3.33 -3.67
CA ILE A 94 16.91 -1.99 -3.21
C ILE A 94 17.67 -0.87 -3.92
N GLN A 95 18.98 -1.02 -4.12
CA GLN A 95 19.81 -0.02 -4.79
C GLN A 95 19.35 0.18 -6.25
N ALA A 96 19.21 -0.93 -7.00
CA ALA A 96 18.73 -0.87 -8.39
C ALA A 96 17.29 -0.31 -8.50
N ALA A 97 16.44 -0.55 -7.50
CA ALA A 97 15.11 0.06 -7.44
C ALA A 97 15.19 1.59 -7.30
N SER A 98 16.08 2.10 -6.44
CA SER A 98 16.29 3.54 -6.28
C SER A 98 16.76 4.19 -7.59
N GLU A 99 17.72 3.56 -8.27
CA GLU A 99 18.22 4.02 -9.57
C GLU A 99 17.12 4.05 -10.63
N CYS A 100 16.30 3.01 -10.73
CA CYS A 100 15.15 2.99 -11.63
C CYS A 100 14.13 4.11 -11.36
N TYR A 101 13.89 4.45 -10.09
CA TYR A 101 13.01 5.57 -9.77
C TYR A 101 13.64 6.93 -10.14
N ASP A 102 14.95 7.07 -9.96
CA ASP A 102 15.66 8.29 -10.38
C ASP A 102 15.65 8.46 -11.90
N GLU A 103 15.92 7.40 -12.65
CA GLU A 103 15.81 7.39 -14.11
C GLU A 103 14.38 7.73 -14.56
N ALA A 104 13.35 7.18 -13.88
CA ALA A 104 11.95 7.49 -14.18
C ALA A 104 11.61 8.97 -13.92
N ILE A 105 12.16 9.57 -12.86
CA ILE A 105 12.00 10.99 -12.53
C ILE A 105 12.70 11.87 -13.58
N VAL A 106 13.87 11.48 -14.05
CA VAL A 106 14.59 12.18 -15.13
C VAL A 106 13.83 12.09 -16.44
N ALA A 107 13.31 10.90 -16.79
CA ALA A 107 12.57 10.65 -18.01
C ALA A 107 11.23 11.43 -18.06
N ASP A 108 10.50 11.49 -16.95
CA ASP A 108 9.28 12.30 -16.81
C ASP A 108 9.17 12.92 -15.41
N PRO A 109 9.64 14.18 -15.24
CA PRO A 109 9.53 14.90 -13.96
C PRO A 109 8.09 15.18 -13.50
N LYS A 110 7.08 14.94 -14.35
CA LYS A 110 5.66 15.07 -14.02
C LYS A 110 5.00 13.75 -13.65
N TYR A 111 5.73 12.65 -13.66
CA TYR A 111 5.21 11.34 -13.27
C TYR A 111 5.30 11.16 -11.74
N ALA A 112 4.27 11.62 -11.03
CA ALA A 112 4.21 11.64 -9.56
C ALA A 112 4.43 10.26 -8.90
N ALA A 113 4.11 9.15 -9.59
CA ALA A 113 4.25 7.81 -9.06
C ALA A 113 5.70 7.43 -8.75
N SER A 114 6.68 7.91 -9.56
CA SER A 114 8.10 7.64 -9.30
C SER A 114 8.58 8.31 -8.01
N TYR A 115 8.19 9.55 -7.77
CA TYR A 115 8.48 10.23 -6.50
C TYR A 115 7.82 9.51 -5.33
N PHE A 116 6.56 9.11 -5.46
CA PHE A 116 5.85 8.37 -4.42
C PHE A 116 6.56 7.05 -4.07
N ASN A 117 6.89 6.23 -5.06
CA ASN A 117 7.54 4.95 -4.85
C ASN A 117 8.96 5.10 -4.29
N LYS A 118 9.71 6.13 -4.73
CA LYS A 118 11.01 6.48 -4.14
C LYS A 118 10.85 6.89 -2.68
N GLY A 119 9.84 7.70 -2.35
CA GLY A 119 9.56 8.09 -0.97
C GLY A 119 9.21 6.88 -0.08
N VAL A 120 8.43 5.93 -0.59
CA VAL A 120 8.14 4.66 0.12
C VAL A 120 9.41 3.82 0.33
N LEU A 121 10.29 3.78 -0.67
CA LEU A 121 11.57 3.05 -0.57
C LEU A 121 12.47 3.68 0.49
N LEU A 122 12.63 4.99 0.49
CA LEU A 122 13.44 5.72 1.47
C LEU A 122 12.91 5.53 2.91
N ASP A 123 11.58 5.52 3.09
CA ASP A 123 10.98 5.21 4.40
C ASP A 123 11.32 3.79 4.87
N LYS A 124 11.28 2.79 3.98
CA LYS A 124 11.71 1.41 4.29
C LYS A 124 13.19 1.36 4.70
N LEU A 125 14.02 2.23 4.15
CA LEU A 125 15.44 2.39 4.51
C LEU A 125 15.66 3.22 5.78
N GLN A 126 14.62 3.66 6.47
CA GLN A 126 14.66 4.54 7.64
C GLN A 126 15.18 5.97 7.32
N GLU A 127 15.27 6.34 6.05
CA GLU A 127 15.67 7.67 5.58
C GLU A 127 14.46 8.62 5.54
N HIS A 128 13.83 8.80 6.71
CA HIS A 128 12.50 9.42 6.81
C HIS A 128 12.46 10.88 6.34
N GLU A 129 13.50 11.69 6.61
CA GLU A 129 13.53 13.11 6.16
C GLU A 129 13.64 13.20 4.63
N LEU A 130 14.46 12.34 4.01
CA LEU A 130 14.52 12.26 2.55
C LEU A 130 13.20 11.75 1.96
N ALA A 131 12.56 10.77 2.61
CA ALA A 131 11.24 10.30 2.21
C ALA A 131 10.21 11.44 2.23
N LEU A 132 10.18 12.28 3.27
CA LEU A 132 9.29 13.44 3.35
C LEU A 132 9.53 14.41 2.19
N THR A 133 10.78 14.74 1.91
CA THR A 133 11.16 15.66 0.80
C THR A 133 10.65 15.13 -0.55
N VAL A 134 10.86 13.85 -0.82
CA VAL A 134 10.45 13.23 -2.08
C VAL A 134 8.93 13.09 -2.17
N LEU A 135 8.24 12.77 -1.07
CA LEU A 135 6.78 12.72 -1.00
C LEU A 135 6.14 14.11 -1.21
N GLU A 136 6.74 15.17 -0.69
CA GLU A 136 6.31 16.56 -0.97
C GLU A 136 6.39 16.87 -2.45
N LYS A 137 7.44 16.41 -3.13
CA LYS A 137 7.55 16.53 -4.58
C LYS A 137 6.45 15.76 -5.31
N ALA A 138 6.16 14.51 -4.89
CA ALA A 138 5.03 13.75 -5.44
C ALA A 138 3.69 14.49 -5.30
N ILE A 139 3.44 15.11 -4.14
CA ILE A 139 2.23 15.90 -3.87
C ILE A 139 2.17 17.16 -4.74
N SER A 140 3.30 17.85 -4.93
CA SER A 140 3.37 19.05 -5.78
C SER A 140 3.11 18.74 -7.24
N VAL A 141 3.52 17.56 -7.71
CA VAL A 141 3.32 17.09 -9.10
C VAL A 141 1.88 16.65 -9.34
N ASP A 142 1.28 15.89 -8.44
CA ASP A 142 -0.13 15.50 -8.52
C ASP A 142 -0.83 15.53 -7.15
N SER A 143 -1.42 16.68 -6.83
CA SER A 143 -2.17 16.89 -5.58
C SER A 143 -3.58 16.28 -5.60
N ARG A 144 -4.01 15.63 -6.68
CA ARG A 144 -5.35 15.03 -6.78
C ARG A 144 -5.41 13.63 -6.18
N LYS A 145 -4.27 12.96 -6.03
CA LYS A 145 -4.18 11.62 -5.48
C LYS A 145 -3.81 11.68 -4.00
N PRO A 146 -4.61 11.11 -3.09
CA PRO A 146 -4.36 11.21 -1.65
C PRO A 146 -3.17 10.38 -1.16
N ASN A 147 -2.70 9.38 -1.93
CA ASN A 147 -1.74 8.38 -1.46
C ASN A 147 -0.44 8.99 -0.92
N ALA A 148 0.14 9.95 -1.65
CA ALA A 148 1.38 10.61 -1.21
C ALA A 148 1.15 11.46 0.06
N MET A 149 0.00 12.13 0.17
CA MET A 149 -0.36 12.91 1.36
C MET A 149 -0.56 12.00 2.58
N VAL A 150 -1.27 10.88 2.42
CA VAL A 150 -1.48 9.88 3.48
C VAL A 150 -0.15 9.30 3.91
N TYR A 151 0.69 8.90 2.95
CA TYR A 151 1.98 8.27 3.26
C TYR A 151 2.95 9.25 3.95
N ARG A 152 2.95 10.53 3.54
CA ARG A 152 3.69 11.60 4.24
C ARG A 152 3.26 11.70 5.71
N GLY A 153 1.96 11.66 5.99
CA GLY A 153 1.44 11.63 7.36
C GLY A 153 1.88 10.38 8.13
N ILE A 154 1.95 9.22 7.49
CA ILE A 154 2.45 7.97 8.09
C ILE A 154 3.93 8.10 8.46
N VAL A 155 4.77 8.64 7.57
CA VAL A 155 6.19 8.87 7.84
C VAL A 155 6.38 9.84 9.02
N LEU A 156 5.64 10.95 9.05
CA LEU A 156 5.65 11.89 10.17
C LEU A 156 5.26 11.20 11.49
N GLY A 157 4.24 10.35 11.47
CA GLY A 157 3.83 9.57 12.66
C GLY A 157 4.94 8.63 13.15
N LYS A 158 5.66 7.93 12.26
CA LYS A 158 6.82 7.09 12.60
C LYS A 158 7.95 7.91 13.25
N MET A 159 8.15 9.14 12.81
CA MET A 159 9.10 10.09 13.39
C MET A 159 8.61 10.72 14.71
N LYS A 160 7.44 10.29 15.22
CA LYS A 160 6.77 10.86 16.40
C LYS A 160 6.38 12.35 16.26
N ARG A 161 6.33 12.86 15.04
CA ARG A 161 5.85 14.22 14.71
C ARG A 161 4.31 14.22 14.60
N HIS A 162 3.66 13.79 15.69
CA HIS A 162 2.22 13.44 15.71
C HIS A 162 1.29 14.60 15.38
N GLU A 163 1.62 15.85 15.78
CA GLU A 163 0.80 17.03 15.42
C GLU A 163 0.85 17.31 13.91
N GLU A 164 2.01 17.20 13.29
CA GLU A 164 2.17 17.39 11.86
C GLU A 164 1.47 16.27 11.07
N ALA A 165 1.62 15.03 11.53
CA ALA A 165 0.91 13.89 10.97
C ALA A 165 -0.62 14.09 11.07
N LEU A 166 -1.13 14.52 12.23
CA LEU A 166 -2.54 14.82 12.44
C LEU A 166 -3.04 15.88 11.45
N ASN A 167 -2.29 16.98 11.27
CA ASN A 167 -2.62 18.02 10.30
C ASN A 167 -2.68 17.47 8.86
N CYS A 168 -1.73 16.59 8.49
CA CYS A 168 -1.77 15.92 7.17
C CYS A 168 -3.07 15.13 7.00
N PHE A 169 -3.43 14.29 7.96
CA PHE A 169 -4.63 13.46 7.86
C PHE A 169 -5.91 14.28 7.91
N GLN A 170 -5.97 15.36 8.69
CA GLN A 170 -7.12 16.28 8.70
C GLN A 170 -7.34 16.92 7.33
N ASN A 171 -6.27 17.36 6.67
CA ASN A 171 -6.33 17.93 5.34
C ASN A 171 -6.80 16.90 4.29
N VAL A 172 -6.29 15.66 4.39
CA VAL A 172 -6.74 14.56 3.52
C VAL A 172 -8.22 14.25 3.78
N CYS A 173 -8.67 14.14 5.03
CA CYS A 173 -10.08 13.88 5.37
C CYS A 173 -11.01 14.98 4.86
N LYS A 174 -10.58 16.24 4.92
CA LYS A 174 -11.36 17.38 4.40
C LYS A 174 -11.48 17.31 2.87
N LYS A 175 -10.40 17.00 2.16
CA LYS A 175 -10.37 16.95 0.69
C LYS A 175 -10.97 15.66 0.13
N TYR A 176 -10.82 14.54 0.86
CA TYR A 176 -11.23 13.19 0.46
C TYR A 176 -12.05 12.52 1.58
N PRO A 177 -13.33 12.90 1.77
CA PRO A 177 -14.15 12.47 2.91
C PRO A 177 -14.45 10.96 2.93
N ASN A 178 -14.16 10.23 1.86
CA ASN A 178 -14.30 8.77 1.80
C ASN A 178 -12.99 8.00 1.97
N ASN A 179 -11.87 8.69 2.25
CA ASN A 179 -10.57 8.03 2.44
C ASN A 179 -10.50 7.44 3.85
N GLN A 180 -10.81 6.13 3.96
CA GLN A 180 -10.82 5.42 5.24
C GLN A 180 -9.47 5.40 5.95
N ASP A 181 -8.38 5.24 5.19
CA ASP A 181 -7.04 5.18 5.76
C ASP A 181 -6.68 6.50 6.45
N ALA A 182 -6.98 7.63 5.82
CA ALA A 182 -6.75 8.94 6.43
C ALA A 182 -7.58 9.15 7.69
N PHE A 183 -8.86 8.74 7.71
CA PHE A 183 -9.70 8.80 8.91
C PHE A 183 -9.16 7.91 10.03
N PHE A 184 -8.77 6.68 9.72
CA PHE A 184 -8.17 5.78 10.70
C PHE A 184 -6.88 6.36 11.28
N GLN A 185 -5.98 6.81 10.41
CA GLN A 185 -4.71 7.41 10.85
C GLN A 185 -4.91 8.69 11.64
N LYS A 186 -5.90 9.53 11.31
CA LYS A 186 -6.30 10.68 12.13
C LYS A 186 -6.65 10.26 13.56
N GLY A 187 -7.46 9.20 13.72
CA GLY A 187 -7.80 8.65 15.03
C GLY A 187 -6.57 8.12 15.79
N VAL A 188 -5.66 7.42 15.07
CA VAL A 188 -4.40 6.93 15.66
C VAL A 188 -3.55 8.11 16.15
N GLN A 189 -3.34 9.16 15.34
CA GLN A 189 -2.52 10.29 15.77
C GLN A 189 -3.13 11.06 16.96
N LEU A 190 -4.47 11.17 17.01
CA LEU A 190 -5.15 11.73 18.19
C LEU A 190 -4.88 10.89 19.45
N ALA A 191 -4.89 9.57 19.35
CA ALA A 191 -4.58 8.68 20.47
C ALA A 191 -3.10 8.79 20.89
N GLU A 192 -2.15 8.85 19.95
CA GLU A 192 -0.73 9.04 20.26
C GLU A 192 -0.43 10.41 20.94
N LEU A 193 -1.27 11.41 20.68
CA LEU A 193 -1.25 12.72 21.34
C LEU A 193 -1.97 12.74 22.70
N GLY A 194 -2.44 11.59 23.19
CA GLY A 194 -3.22 11.49 24.43
C GLY A 194 -4.67 12.03 24.34
N ARG A 195 -5.13 12.40 23.13
CA ARG A 195 -6.48 12.94 22.89
C ARG A 195 -7.48 11.80 22.65
N HIS A 196 -7.55 10.89 23.64
CA HIS A 196 -8.26 9.60 23.49
C HIS A 196 -9.76 9.76 23.25
N GLU A 197 -10.44 10.72 23.86
CA GLU A 197 -11.86 10.99 23.65
C GLU A 197 -12.14 11.36 22.18
N LYS A 198 -11.33 12.25 21.61
CA LYS A 198 -11.45 12.64 20.20
C LYS A 198 -11.11 11.50 19.26
N ALA A 199 -10.15 10.65 19.65
CA ALA A 199 -9.84 9.44 18.89
C ALA A 199 -11.02 8.47 18.86
N LEU A 200 -11.70 8.28 20.00
CA LEU A 200 -12.88 7.43 20.11
C LEU A 200 -14.03 7.93 19.21
N GLU A 201 -14.27 9.25 19.15
CA GLU A 201 -15.26 9.84 18.24
C GLU A 201 -14.98 9.46 16.78
N VAL A 202 -13.71 9.60 16.36
CA VAL A 202 -13.28 9.25 14.99
C VAL A 202 -13.45 7.74 14.73
N PHE A 203 -13.05 6.89 15.68
CA PHE A 203 -13.20 5.44 15.54
C PHE A 203 -14.67 5.02 15.49
N ASP A 204 -15.53 5.67 16.26
CA ASP A 204 -16.99 5.42 16.24
C ASP A 204 -17.62 5.81 14.90
N GLU A 205 -17.21 6.93 14.29
CA GLU A 205 -17.65 7.30 12.95
C GLU A 205 -17.26 6.24 11.91
N ILE A 206 -16.03 5.71 11.99
CA ILE A 206 -15.61 4.64 11.09
C ILE A 206 -16.44 3.37 11.32
N LEU A 207 -16.66 2.98 12.57
CA LEU A 207 -17.40 1.76 12.90
C LEU A 207 -18.91 1.84 12.60
N LYS A 208 -19.51 3.03 12.55
CA LYS A 208 -20.88 3.20 12.03
C LYS A 208 -21.01 2.68 10.60
N LYS A 209 -20.00 2.95 9.76
CA LYS A 209 -19.98 2.54 8.35
C LYS A 209 -19.39 1.15 8.14
N TYR A 210 -18.34 0.80 8.92
CA TYR A 210 -17.56 -0.42 8.79
C TYR A 210 -17.48 -1.18 10.12
N LYS A 211 -18.62 -1.72 10.54
CA LYS A 211 -18.86 -2.35 11.87
C LYS A 211 -17.86 -3.42 12.28
N ASN A 212 -17.20 -4.06 11.31
CA ASN A 212 -16.30 -5.19 11.54
C ASN A 212 -14.82 -4.85 11.27
N ASN A 213 -14.45 -3.56 11.21
CA ASN A 213 -13.05 -3.17 11.01
C ASN A 213 -12.21 -3.50 12.27
N VAL A 214 -11.46 -4.60 12.18
CA VAL A 214 -10.69 -5.17 13.30
C VAL A 214 -9.65 -4.18 13.82
N SER A 215 -8.93 -3.48 12.93
CA SER A 215 -7.90 -2.52 13.31
C SER A 215 -8.50 -1.34 14.08
N VAL A 216 -9.68 -0.86 13.68
CA VAL A 216 -10.37 0.23 14.38
C VAL A 216 -10.89 -0.22 15.75
N ILE A 217 -11.47 -1.44 15.85
CA ILE A 217 -11.92 -2.01 17.12
C ILE A 217 -10.73 -2.15 18.10
N TYR A 218 -9.59 -2.62 17.61
CA TYR A 218 -8.37 -2.73 18.40
C TYR A 218 -7.84 -1.35 18.86
N ALA A 219 -7.76 -0.36 17.96
CA ALA A 219 -7.35 0.99 18.31
C ALA A 219 -8.30 1.65 19.34
N LYS A 220 -9.61 1.40 19.21
CA LYS A 220 -10.62 1.83 20.19
C LYS A 220 -10.39 1.18 21.56
N SER A 221 -10.06 -0.13 21.60
CA SER A 221 -9.69 -0.83 22.84
C SER A 221 -8.48 -0.19 23.53
N ARG A 222 -7.43 0.15 22.76
CA ARG A 222 -6.25 0.88 23.28
C ARG A 222 -6.64 2.21 23.93
N SER A 223 -7.44 3.02 23.23
CA SER A 223 -7.90 4.33 23.74
C SER A 223 -8.75 4.19 25.00
N LYS A 224 -9.60 3.15 25.11
CA LYS A 224 -10.38 2.87 26.34
C LYS A 224 -9.46 2.45 27.50
N ALA A 225 -8.44 1.63 27.23
CA ALA A 225 -7.45 1.26 28.25
C ALA A 225 -6.65 2.49 28.73
N ALA A 226 -6.24 3.39 27.82
CA ALA A 226 -5.56 4.64 28.17
C ALA A 226 -6.41 5.54 29.08
N LEU A 227 -7.72 5.55 28.87
CA LEU A 227 -8.70 6.23 29.74
C LEU A 227 -9.06 5.45 30.99
N LYS A 228 -8.36 4.33 31.28
CA LYS A 228 -8.58 3.44 32.42
C LYS A 228 -9.97 2.78 32.45
N ASN A 229 -10.70 2.81 31.34
CA ASN A 229 -11.95 2.07 31.18
C ASN A 229 -11.65 0.62 30.75
N TYR A 230 -11.07 -0.15 31.67
CA TYR A 230 -10.61 -1.51 31.42
C TYR A 230 -11.72 -2.50 31.05
N PRO A 231 -12.93 -2.45 31.65
CA PRO A 231 -14.01 -3.36 31.26
C PRO A 231 -14.38 -3.23 29.78
N GLU A 232 -14.57 -2.02 29.29
CA GLU A 232 -14.89 -1.77 27.88
C GLU A 232 -13.71 -2.07 26.96
N ALA A 233 -12.47 -1.76 27.40
CA ALA A 233 -11.25 -2.10 26.68
C ALA A 233 -11.13 -3.62 26.43
N LEU A 234 -11.36 -4.43 27.48
CA LEU A 234 -11.34 -5.89 27.38
C LEU A 234 -12.43 -6.45 26.47
N GLU A 235 -13.64 -5.90 26.51
CA GLU A 235 -14.72 -6.34 25.63
C GLU A 235 -14.41 -6.04 24.15
N LEU A 236 -13.89 -4.83 23.85
CA LEU A 236 -13.44 -4.47 22.51
C LEU A 236 -12.25 -5.34 22.05
N LEU A 237 -11.29 -5.61 22.95
CA LEU A 237 -10.17 -6.49 22.64
C LEU A 237 -10.66 -7.91 22.32
N LYS A 238 -11.62 -8.45 23.10
CA LYS A 238 -12.25 -9.73 22.83
C LYS A 238 -12.91 -9.78 21.44
N GLN A 239 -13.62 -8.71 21.07
CA GLN A 239 -14.20 -8.58 19.73
C GLN A 239 -13.13 -8.56 18.63
N ALA A 240 -12.02 -7.84 18.81
CA ALA A 240 -10.93 -7.82 17.85
C ALA A 240 -10.25 -9.21 17.74
N VAL A 241 -9.94 -9.85 18.87
CA VAL A 241 -9.36 -11.19 18.93
C VAL A 241 -10.24 -12.25 18.26
N SER A 242 -11.57 -12.20 18.47
CA SER A 242 -12.49 -13.17 17.84
C SER A 242 -12.44 -13.13 16.31
N ARG A 243 -12.12 -11.97 15.72
CA ARG A 243 -12.07 -11.79 14.27
C ARG A 243 -10.69 -12.08 13.66
N ASN A 244 -9.62 -11.76 14.37
CA ASN A 244 -8.25 -12.03 13.93
C ASN A 244 -7.35 -12.42 15.12
N PRO A 245 -7.51 -13.66 15.64
CA PRO A 245 -6.88 -14.06 16.88
C PRO A 245 -5.35 -14.05 16.83
N LYS A 246 -4.75 -14.47 15.71
CA LYS A 246 -3.29 -14.57 15.58
C LYS A 246 -2.61 -13.20 15.66
N VAL A 247 -3.12 -12.25 14.91
CA VAL A 247 -2.52 -10.91 14.80
C VAL A 247 -2.80 -10.09 16.06
N ILE A 248 -4.06 -10.04 16.50
CA ILE A 248 -4.45 -9.17 17.62
C ILE A 248 -3.85 -9.64 18.96
N ARG A 249 -3.74 -10.94 19.18
CA ARG A 249 -3.07 -11.46 20.39
C ARG A 249 -1.61 -11.02 20.45
N ASN A 250 -0.88 -11.12 19.34
CA ASN A 250 0.50 -10.68 19.29
C ASN A 250 0.62 -9.17 19.55
N TRP A 251 -0.19 -8.35 18.90
CA TRP A 251 -0.20 -6.92 19.12
C TRP A 251 -0.52 -6.56 20.57
N ALA A 252 -1.53 -7.21 21.17
CA ALA A 252 -1.95 -6.89 22.53
C ALA A 252 -0.94 -7.30 23.61
N LYS A 253 -0.14 -8.36 23.39
CA LYS A 253 0.90 -8.78 24.31
C LYS A 253 2.01 -7.74 24.46
N ASP A 254 2.40 -7.15 23.32
CA ASP A 254 3.53 -6.23 23.24
C ASP A 254 3.09 -4.75 23.37
N GLU A 255 1.79 -4.50 23.51
CA GLU A 255 1.24 -3.14 23.59
C GLU A 255 1.41 -2.54 24.99
N PRO A 256 2.21 -1.47 25.16
CA PRO A 256 2.52 -0.89 26.48
C PRO A 256 1.28 -0.48 27.27
N ILE A 257 0.23 -0.01 26.61
CA ILE A 257 -1.00 0.45 27.27
C ILE A 257 -1.73 -0.68 27.99
N PHE A 258 -1.50 -1.94 27.61
CA PHE A 258 -2.10 -3.11 28.25
C PHE A 258 -1.24 -3.74 29.32
N THR A 259 -0.03 -3.23 29.59
CA THR A 259 0.87 -3.79 30.62
C THR A 259 0.19 -3.86 31.99
N VAL A 260 -0.62 -2.85 32.33
CA VAL A 260 -1.41 -2.80 33.55
C VAL A 260 -2.41 -3.96 33.68
N LEU A 261 -2.80 -4.58 32.56
CA LEU A 261 -3.75 -5.71 32.50
C LEU A 261 -3.06 -7.08 32.46
N HIS A 262 -1.73 -7.15 32.47
CA HIS A 262 -1.01 -8.43 32.38
C HIS A 262 -1.30 -9.38 33.56
N ASN A 263 -1.75 -8.87 34.70
CA ASN A 263 -2.18 -9.65 35.85
C ASN A 263 -3.70 -9.90 35.89
N ASP A 264 -4.46 -9.38 34.93
CA ASP A 264 -5.91 -9.62 34.83
C ASP A 264 -6.19 -10.95 34.14
N ASP A 265 -6.94 -11.83 34.79
CA ASP A 265 -7.24 -13.18 34.26
C ASP A 265 -7.98 -13.16 32.92
N LYS A 266 -8.86 -12.17 32.71
CA LYS A 266 -9.60 -12.02 31.45
C LYS A 266 -8.67 -11.61 30.31
N PHE A 267 -7.75 -10.66 30.59
CA PHE A 267 -6.75 -10.27 29.60
C PHE A 267 -5.83 -11.43 29.26
N ARG A 268 -5.28 -12.13 30.27
CA ARG A 268 -4.40 -13.31 30.06
C ARG A 268 -5.06 -14.38 29.24
N ALA A 269 -6.32 -14.71 29.54
CA ALA A 269 -7.09 -15.68 28.77
C ALA A 269 -7.31 -15.25 27.31
N LEU A 270 -7.55 -13.95 27.06
CA LEU A 270 -7.76 -13.41 25.71
C LEU A 270 -6.50 -13.50 24.85
N VAL A 271 -5.34 -13.10 25.41
CA VAL A 271 -4.09 -13.01 24.66
C VAL A 271 -3.25 -14.28 24.74
N LYS A 272 -3.61 -15.23 25.60
CA LYS A 272 -2.88 -16.48 25.88
C LYS A 272 -1.46 -16.18 26.43
N LEU A 273 -1.41 -15.41 27.51
CA LEU A 273 -0.20 -15.22 28.34
C LEU A 273 -0.02 -16.39 29.29
#